data_d1934fa61a80bfdadeae123c661665ce
#
_entry.id   d1934fa61a80bfdadeae123c661665ce
#
_cell.length_a   1.000
_cell.length_b   1.000
_cell.length_c   1.000
_cell.angle_alpha   90.00
_cell.angle_beta   90.00
_cell.angle_gamma   90.00
#
_symmetry.space_group_name_H-M   'P 1'
#
loop_
_entity.id
_entity.type
_entity.pdbx_description
1 polymer ?
#
loop_
_entity_poly.entity_id
_entity_poly.type
_entity_poly.pdbx_seq_one_letter_code
_entity_poly.pdbx_strand_id
1 'polypeptide(L)'
;MISYYFEDTDFIFKGKTATNRWLKLVAESEIRRIGNISIIFCSDNYILDVNQKYLQHDYFTDIITFDYCEGEKLSGDLFISVDSVRENAIEYGTEFKDELNRVIVHGVLHLIGYDDHCDEDIAQMRAKENYYLSLRELI
;
A
#
# COMPACT_ATOMS: atom_id res chain seq x y z
N MET A 1 -5.95 -14.27 1.82
CA MET A 1 -7.05 -13.43 2.30
C MET A 1 -6.53 -12.03 2.58
N ILE A 2 -7.25 -11.00 2.16
CA ILE A 2 -6.92 -9.62 2.46
C ILE A 2 -7.81 -9.16 3.61
N SER A 3 -7.20 -8.68 4.70
CA SER A 3 -7.89 -8.23 5.90
C SER A 3 -7.60 -6.76 6.14
N TYR A 4 -8.57 -6.03 6.67
CA TYR A 4 -8.46 -4.58 6.89
C TYR A 4 -8.61 -4.28 8.37
N TYR A 5 -7.73 -3.44 8.89
CA TYR A 5 -7.71 -3.02 10.29
C TYR A 5 -7.59 -1.51 10.39
N PHE A 6 -8.01 -0.96 11.53
CA PHE A 6 -8.01 0.48 11.78
C PHE A 6 -7.43 0.73 13.17
N GLU A 7 -6.37 1.52 13.24
CA GLU A 7 -5.67 1.81 14.48
C GLU A 7 -5.45 3.31 14.65
N ASP A 8 -5.91 3.85 15.78
CA ASP A 8 -5.77 5.26 16.12
C ASP A 8 -6.30 6.20 15.02
N THR A 9 -7.44 5.83 14.42
CA THR A 9 -8.09 6.62 13.38
C THR A 9 -9.58 6.31 13.35
N ASP A 10 -10.38 7.30 12.98
CA ASP A 10 -11.81 7.14 12.73
C ASP A 10 -12.14 6.95 11.26
N PHE A 11 -11.11 6.78 10.43
CA PHE A 11 -11.26 6.54 9.01
C PHE A 11 -12.07 5.28 8.73
N ILE A 12 -13.00 5.37 7.79
CA ILE A 12 -13.80 4.24 7.33
C ILE A 12 -13.43 3.96 5.87
N PHE A 13 -13.01 2.73 5.60
CA PHE A 13 -12.64 2.33 4.24
C PHE A 13 -13.84 1.68 3.56
N LYS A 14 -14.30 2.31 2.49
CA LYS A 14 -15.36 1.79 1.62
C LYS A 14 -14.73 1.23 0.36
N GLY A 15 -15.27 0.13 -0.15
CA GLY A 15 -14.76 -0.48 -1.38
C GLY A 15 -13.81 -1.64 -1.17
N LYS A 16 -13.92 -2.34 -0.05
CA LYS A 16 -13.09 -3.53 0.24
C LYS A 16 -13.21 -4.57 -0.86
N THR A 17 -14.43 -4.85 -1.31
CA THR A 17 -14.69 -5.85 -2.36
C THR A 17 -13.98 -5.52 -3.66
N ALA A 18 -14.12 -4.28 -4.13
CA ALA A 18 -13.46 -3.83 -5.35
C ALA A 18 -11.93 -3.84 -5.20
N THR A 19 -11.43 -3.41 -4.04
CA THR A 19 -9.99 -3.41 -3.77
C THR A 19 -9.45 -4.84 -3.74
N ASN A 20 -10.16 -5.78 -3.15
CA ASN A 20 -9.74 -7.19 -3.14
C ASN A 20 -9.64 -7.76 -4.56
N ARG A 21 -10.62 -7.47 -5.42
CA ARG A 21 -10.58 -7.89 -6.82
C ARG A 21 -9.40 -7.28 -7.56
N TRP A 22 -9.16 -6.00 -7.32
CA TRP A 22 -8.06 -5.28 -7.96
C TRP A 22 -6.71 -5.85 -7.57
N LEU A 23 -6.47 -6.04 -6.27
CA LEU A 23 -5.19 -6.57 -5.79
C LEU A 23 -4.98 -8.02 -6.24
N LYS A 24 -6.04 -8.80 -6.36
CA LYS A 24 -5.96 -10.14 -6.95
C LYS A 24 -5.52 -10.06 -8.41
N LEU A 25 -6.08 -9.12 -9.17
CA LEU A 25 -5.68 -8.89 -10.56
C LEU A 25 -4.22 -8.47 -10.64
N VAL A 26 -3.77 -7.58 -9.76
CA VAL A 26 -2.37 -7.15 -9.71
C VAL A 26 -1.44 -8.35 -9.49
N ALA A 27 -1.75 -9.18 -8.49
CA ALA A 27 -0.94 -10.36 -8.18
C ALA A 27 -0.89 -11.32 -9.36
N GLU A 28 -2.03 -11.65 -9.94
CA GLU A 28 -2.11 -12.57 -11.07
C GLU A 28 -1.36 -12.05 -12.30
N SER A 29 -1.42 -10.73 -12.54
CA SER A 29 -0.69 -10.09 -13.65
C SER A 29 0.82 -10.19 -13.49
N GLU A 30 1.31 -10.33 -12.26
CA GLU A 30 2.73 -10.47 -11.95
C GLU A 30 3.11 -11.93 -11.63
N ILE A 31 2.23 -12.87 -11.98
CA ILE A 31 2.44 -14.32 -11.76
C ILE A 31 2.64 -14.62 -10.27
N ARG A 32 1.82 -14.00 -9.45
CA ARG A 32 1.75 -14.22 -8.00
C ARG A 32 0.31 -14.56 -7.62
N ARG A 33 0.12 -14.92 -6.38
CA ARG A 33 -1.21 -15.12 -5.80
C ARG A 33 -1.30 -14.48 -4.43
N ILE A 34 -2.50 -14.10 -4.04
CA ILE A 34 -2.74 -13.49 -2.74
C ILE A 34 -2.69 -14.56 -1.65
N GLY A 35 -1.82 -14.34 -0.66
CA GLY A 35 -1.80 -15.10 0.58
C GLY A 35 -2.56 -14.35 1.67
N ASN A 36 -1.90 -14.06 2.77
CA ASN A 36 -2.48 -13.31 3.88
C ASN A 36 -1.87 -11.90 3.93
N ILE A 37 -2.61 -10.93 3.43
CA ILE A 37 -2.20 -9.53 3.45
C ILE A 37 -3.10 -8.79 4.42
N SER A 38 -2.50 -8.10 5.39
CA SER A 38 -3.21 -7.22 6.31
C SER A 38 -2.92 -5.77 5.92
N ILE A 39 -3.98 -5.00 5.73
CA ILE A 39 -3.88 -3.56 5.46
C ILE A 39 -4.37 -2.84 6.70
N ILE A 40 -3.49 -2.12 7.38
CA ILE A 40 -3.77 -1.43 8.62
C ILE A 40 -3.75 0.07 8.35
N PHE A 41 -4.93 0.68 8.33
CA PHE A 41 -5.07 2.13 8.22
C PHE A 41 -4.87 2.74 9.61
N CYS A 42 -4.00 3.73 9.72
CA CYS A 42 -3.63 4.29 11.01
C CYS A 42 -3.34 5.79 10.91
N SER A 43 -3.05 6.40 12.06
CA SER A 43 -2.63 7.80 12.15
C SER A 43 -1.14 7.96 11.93
N ASP A 44 -0.69 9.21 11.73
CA ASP A 44 0.72 9.55 11.68
C ASP A 44 1.46 9.12 12.96
N ASN A 45 0.86 9.38 14.11
CA ASN A 45 1.47 9.01 15.39
C ASN A 45 1.63 7.49 15.52
N TYR A 46 0.64 6.74 15.09
CA TYR A 46 0.69 5.28 15.15
C TYR A 46 1.80 4.73 14.25
N ILE A 47 1.88 5.21 13.01
CA ILE A 47 2.89 4.72 12.06
C ILE A 47 4.30 5.14 12.47
N LEU A 48 4.45 6.32 13.09
CA LEU A 48 5.73 6.75 13.65
C LEU A 48 6.19 5.78 14.75
N ASP A 49 5.27 5.39 15.63
CA ASP A 49 5.55 4.44 16.70
C ASP A 49 5.96 3.07 16.15
N VAL A 50 5.29 2.58 15.13
CA VAL A 50 5.67 1.34 14.44
C VAL A 50 7.06 1.46 13.83
N ASN A 51 7.35 2.59 13.19
CA ASN A 51 8.64 2.84 12.54
C ASN A 51 9.77 2.84 13.55
N GLN A 52 9.56 3.48 14.72
CA GLN A 52 10.55 3.50 15.81
C GLN A 52 10.78 2.12 16.40
N LYS A 53 9.71 1.38 16.71
CA LYS A 53 9.78 0.08 17.40
C LYS A 53 10.40 -1.02 16.55
N TYR A 54 10.04 -1.08 15.27
CA TYR A 54 10.37 -2.22 14.42
C TYR A 54 11.49 -1.93 13.43
N LEU A 55 11.68 -0.68 13.02
CA LEU A 55 12.68 -0.31 12.03
C LEU A 55 13.74 0.64 12.59
N GLN A 56 13.57 1.07 13.83
CA GLN A 56 14.47 2.02 14.53
C GLN A 56 14.64 3.34 13.76
N HIS A 57 13.60 3.74 13.02
CA HIS A 57 13.54 5.00 12.32
C HIS A 57 12.66 5.98 13.09
N ASP A 58 13.07 7.23 13.15
CA ASP A 58 12.37 8.29 13.89
C ASP A 58 11.88 9.38 12.92
N TYR A 59 11.06 8.98 11.92
CA TYR A 59 10.47 9.91 10.97
C TYR A 59 9.11 9.40 10.51
N PHE A 60 8.28 10.32 10.02
CA PHE A 60 6.97 9.99 9.46
C PHE A 60 7.12 9.43 8.05
N THR A 61 6.24 8.49 7.72
CA THR A 61 6.14 7.93 6.38
C THR A 61 4.66 7.64 6.10
N ASP A 62 4.29 7.52 4.83
CA ASP A 62 2.91 7.21 4.45
C ASP A 62 2.61 5.71 4.54
N ILE A 63 3.60 4.85 4.36
CA ILE A 63 3.43 3.40 4.39
C ILE A 63 4.67 2.69 4.95
N ILE A 64 4.42 1.61 5.69
CA ILE A 64 5.45 0.65 6.09
C ILE A 64 4.99 -0.73 5.65
N THR A 65 5.86 -1.45 4.96
CA THR A 65 5.57 -2.79 4.43
C THR A 65 6.43 -3.83 5.14
N PHE A 66 5.79 -4.81 5.76
CA PHE A 66 6.46 -5.99 6.30
C PHE A 66 6.18 -7.16 5.37
N ASP A 67 7.23 -7.76 4.83
CA ASP A 67 7.17 -8.80 3.82
C ASP A 67 7.32 -10.18 4.45
N TYR A 68 6.28 -11.00 4.35
CA TYR A 68 6.28 -12.39 4.81
C TYR A 68 6.01 -13.36 3.65
N CYS A 69 6.33 -12.94 2.42
CA CYS A 69 6.05 -13.72 1.23
C CYS A 69 6.82 -15.03 1.21
N GLU A 70 6.17 -16.08 0.69
CA GLU A 70 6.77 -17.39 0.47
C GLU A 70 6.46 -17.83 -0.96
N GLY A 71 7.52 -17.95 -1.79
CA GLY A 71 7.37 -18.31 -3.20
C GLY A 71 6.46 -17.32 -3.94
N GLU A 72 5.42 -17.81 -4.59
CA GLU A 72 4.48 -17.01 -5.36
C GLU A 72 3.41 -16.36 -4.50
N LYS A 73 3.33 -16.70 -3.23
CA LYS A 73 2.27 -16.29 -2.33
C LYS A 73 2.63 -14.98 -1.65
N LEU A 74 1.84 -13.94 -1.90
CA LEU A 74 2.05 -12.63 -1.30
C LEU A 74 1.43 -12.58 0.09
N SER A 75 2.26 -12.36 1.09
CA SER A 75 1.83 -12.24 2.48
C SER A 75 2.60 -11.11 3.14
N GLY A 76 1.94 -10.32 3.96
CA GLY A 76 2.60 -9.23 4.65
C GLY A 76 1.64 -8.29 5.33
N ASP A 77 2.19 -7.29 6.00
CA ASP A 77 1.44 -6.23 6.67
C ASP A 77 1.78 -4.89 6.02
N LEU A 78 0.74 -4.16 5.63
CA LEU A 78 0.86 -2.81 5.08
C LEU A 78 0.26 -1.83 6.08
N PHE A 79 1.10 -1.05 6.77
CA PHE A 79 0.65 0.03 7.65
C PHE A 79 0.60 1.30 6.82
N ILE A 80 -0.57 1.91 6.72
CA ILE A 80 -0.80 3.10 5.88
C ILE A 80 -1.34 4.23 6.75
N SER A 81 -0.61 5.36 6.81
CA SER A 81 -1.07 6.55 7.49
C SER A 81 -2.07 7.31 6.62
N VAL A 82 -3.33 7.32 7.03
CA VAL A 82 -4.36 8.08 6.31
C VAL A 82 -4.10 9.59 6.39
N ASP A 83 -3.47 10.06 7.45
CA ASP A 83 -3.10 11.47 7.58
C ASP A 83 -2.09 11.89 6.52
N SER A 84 -1.03 11.09 6.35
CA SER A 84 -0.01 11.33 5.32
C SER A 84 -0.59 11.20 3.91
N VAL A 85 -1.49 10.25 3.68
CA VAL A 85 -2.14 10.10 2.37
C VAL A 85 -2.97 11.35 2.04
N ARG A 86 -3.70 11.90 3.02
CA ARG A 86 -4.46 13.15 2.82
C ARG A 86 -3.55 14.31 2.47
N GLU A 87 -2.44 14.46 3.17
CA GLU A 87 -1.46 15.51 2.90
C GLU A 87 -0.85 15.35 1.51
N ASN A 88 -0.48 14.14 1.13
CA ASN A 88 0.07 13.84 -0.20
C ASN A 88 -0.95 14.17 -1.30
N ALA A 89 -2.21 13.85 -1.11
CA ALA A 89 -3.26 14.15 -2.09
C ALA A 89 -3.39 15.66 -2.31
N ILE A 90 -3.33 16.44 -1.24
CA ILE A 90 -3.39 17.90 -1.31
C ILE A 90 -2.14 18.43 -2.04
N GLU A 91 -0.97 17.95 -1.67
CA GLU A 91 0.31 18.39 -2.25
C GLU A 91 0.38 18.12 -3.76
N TYR A 92 -0.08 16.94 -4.18
CA TYR A 92 -0.02 16.53 -5.59
C TYR A 92 -1.25 16.92 -6.41
N GLY A 93 -2.25 17.54 -5.77
CA GLY A 93 -3.47 17.97 -6.46
C GLY A 93 -4.33 16.80 -6.94
N THR A 94 -4.32 15.68 -6.22
CA THR A 94 -5.12 14.51 -6.55
C THR A 94 -6.25 14.32 -5.52
N GLU A 95 -7.19 13.45 -5.83
CA GLU A 95 -8.21 13.07 -4.87
C GLU A 95 -7.62 12.10 -3.84
N PHE A 96 -8.14 12.16 -2.61
CA PHE A 96 -7.71 11.26 -1.53
C PHE A 96 -7.81 9.78 -1.96
N LYS A 97 -8.92 9.40 -2.57
CA LYS A 97 -9.17 8.03 -3.02
C LYS A 97 -8.07 7.55 -3.99
N ASP A 98 -7.68 8.40 -4.92
CA ASP A 98 -6.67 8.04 -5.93
C ASP A 98 -5.30 7.89 -5.29
N GLU A 99 -4.95 8.80 -4.39
CA GLU A 99 -3.68 8.70 -3.66
C GLU A 99 -3.66 7.47 -2.74
N LEU A 100 -4.77 7.18 -2.07
CA LEU A 100 -4.86 5.98 -1.22
C LEU A 100 -4.67 4.70 -2.04
N ASN A 101 -5.31 4.61 -3.21
CA ASN A 101 -5.14 3.46 -4.09
C ASN A 101 -3.69 3.33 -4.55
N ARG A 102 -3.01 4.45 -4.84
CA ARG A 102 -1.60 4.45 -5.22
C ARG A 102 -0.73 3.89 -4.10
N VAL A 103 -0.95 4.32 -2.87
CA VAL A 103 -0.17 3.87 -1.71
C VAL A 103 -0.42 2.37 -1.45
N ILE A 104 -1.68 1.92 -1.56
CA ILE A 104 -2.01 0.51 -1.39
C ILE A 104 -1.27 -0.36 -2.42
N VAL A 105 -1.36 -0.02 -3.70
CA VAL A 105 -0.70 -0.82 -4.74
C VAL A 105 0.82 -0.72 -4.65
N HIS A 106 1.36 0.42 -4.22
CA HIS A 106 2.78 0.59 -3.97
C HIS A 106 3.29 -0.46 -2.98
N GLY A 107 2.58 -0.64 -1.86
CA GLY A 107 2.93 -1.67 -0.87
C GLY A 107 2.85 -3.08 -1.43
N VAL A 108 1.83 -3.39 -2.21
CA VAL A 108 1.71 -4.70 -2.85
C VAL A 108 2.84 -4.93 -3.87
N LEU A 109 3.22 -3.90 -4.61
CA LEU A 109 4.34 -3.99 -5.56
C LEU A 109 5.66 -4.26 -4.84
N HIS A 110 5.87 -3.70 -3.64
CA HIS A 110 7.02 -4.06 -2.81
C HIS A 110 7.00 -5.55 -2.42
N LEU A 111 5.84 -6.08 -2.07
CA LEU A 111 5.72 -7.51 -1.77
C LEU A 111 6.05 -8.38 -2.99
N ILE A 112 5.74 -7.91 -4.18
CA ILE A 112 6.05 -8.61 -5.44
C ILE A 112 7.55 -8.60 -5.71
N GLY A 113 8.26 -7.57 -5.24
CA GLY A 113 9.71 -7.49 -5.38
C GLY A 113 10.21 -6.22 -6.06
N TYR A 114 9.33 -5.27 -6.36
CA TYR A 114 9.75 -3.97 -6.90
C TYR A 114 10.31 -3.10 -5.78
N ASP A 115 11.39 -2.39 -6.07
CA ASP A 115 12.05 -1.50 -5.12
C ASP A 115 11.88 -0.03 -5.53
N ASP A 116 12.36 0.87 -4.66
CA ASP A 116 12.37 2.31 -4.91
C ASP A 116 13.65 2.98 -4.38
N HIS A 117 14.78 2.24 -4.47
CA HIS A 117 16.07 2.69 -3.91
C HIS A 117 16.89 3.56 -4.86
N CYS A 118 16.77 3.39 -6.17
CA CYS A 118 17.47 4.17 -7.16
C CYS A 118 16.49 4.76 -8.17
N ASP A 119 16.97 5.66 -9.01
CA ASP A 119 16.11 6.36 -9.98
C ASP A 119 15.41 5.40 -10.94
N GLU A 120 16.10 4.35 -11.39
CA GLU A 120 15.50 3.33 -12.27
C GLU A 120 14.39 2.57 -11.56
N ASP A 121 14.63 2.17 -10.30
CA ASP A 121 13.64 1.46 -9.50
C ASP A 121 12.41 2.33 -9.24
N ILE A 122 12.63 3.61 -8.92
CA ILE A 122 11.55 4.58 -8.70
C ILE A 122 10.71 4.75 -9.96
N ALA A 123 11.37 4.89 -11.13
CA ALA A 123 10.67 5.02 -12.40
C ALA A 123 9.85 3.77 -12.74
N GLN A 124 10.40 2.59 -12.50
CA GLN A 124 9.70 1.34 -12.74
C GLN A 124 8.51 1.18 -11.79
N MET A 125 8.70 1.49 -10.52
CA MET A 125 7.63 1.45 -9.52
C MET A 125 6.49 2.40 -9.92
N ARG A 126 6.83 3.62 -10.31
CA ARG A 126 5.84 4.63 -10.74
C ARG A 126 5.08 4.15 -11.97
N ALA A 127 5.76 3.57 -12.95
CA ALA A 127 5.13 3.03 -14.16
C ALA A 127 4.15 1.91 -13.83
N LYS A 128 4.52 1.01 -12.91
CA LYS A 128 3.63 -0.07 -12.46
C LYS A 128 2.44 0.46 -11.69
N GLU A 129 2.65 1.43 -10.79
CA GLU A 129 1.55 2.09 -10.08
C GLU A 129 0.55 2.69 -11.07
N ASN A 130 1.04 3.45 -12.03
CA ASN A 130 0.17 4.10 -13.03
C ASN A 130 -0.61 3.07 -13.85
N TYR A 131 0.03 1.99 -14.25
CA TYR A 131 -0.61 0.92 -15.02
C TYR A 131 -1.75 0.29 -14.21
N TYR A 132 -1.48 -0.11 -12.97
CA TYR A 132 -2.49 -0.77 -12.15
C TYR A 132 -3.59 0.17 -11.67
N LEU A 133 -3.27 1.44 -11.49
CA LEU A 133 -4.31 2.45 -11.20
C LEU A 133 -5.28 2.61 -12.37
N SER A 134 -4.80 2.52 -13.60
CA SER A 134 -5.67 2.57 -14.78
C SER A 134 -6.65 1.40 -14.82
N LEU A 135 -6.21 0.23 -14.36
CA LEU A 135 -7.07 -0.96 -14.27
C LEU A 135 -8.08 -0.86 -13.12
N ARG A 136 -7.74 -0.15 -12.05
CA ARG A 136 -8.63 0.04 -10.89
C ARG A 136 -9.95 0.69 -11.28
N GLU A 137 -9.90 1.60 -12.24
CA GLU A 137 -11.10 2.31 -12.73
C GLU A 137 -12.08 1.38 -13.47
N LEU A 138 -11.59 0.23 -13.93
CA LEU A 138 -12.41 -0.73 -14.68
C LEU A 138 -13.14 -1.74 -13.78
N ILE A 139 -12.89 -1.70 -12.49
CA ILE A 139 -13.45 -2.67 -11.54
C ILE A 139 -14.67 -2.13 -10.78
#